data_b4a160ba56e8bd3c552219d4304e26da
#
_entry.id   b4a160ba56e8bd3c552219d4304e26da
#
_cell.length_a   1.000
_cell.length_b   1.000
_cell.length_c   1.000
_cell.angle_alpha   90.00
_cell.angle_beta   90.00
_cell.angle_gamma   90.00
#
_symmetry.space_group_name_H-M   'P 1'
#
loop_
_entity.id
_entity.type
_entity.pdbx_description
1 polymer ?
#
loop_
_entity_poly.entity_id
_entity_poly.type
_entity_poly.pdbx_seq_one_letter_code
_entity_poly.pdbx_strand_id
1 'polypeptide(L)'
;MIGIHANPFQIFRYPLVGRAIFLFQSTGVHMQENKDDLNDVRFLGSISAGFPLPVDDSKEQKLDLNELVAPHPISTYYMQVAGDSMIGACIHQGDLIVVDRSVTAAHKKIIVARLGDKYTLKRLWNMYPKMYLRPENPKYQPIEVTNNPDFEIFGVVTFVVHKAR
;
A
#
# COMPACT_ATOMS: atom_id res chain seq x y z
N MET A 1 12.36 -2.34 -36.15
CA MET A 1 12.61 -1.57 -34.90
C MET A 1 11.30 -1.50 -34.16
N ILE A 2 11.13 -2.36 -33.14
CA ILE A 2 9.91 -2.42 -32.34
C ILE A 2 10.24 -1.69 -31.04
N GLY A 3 9.65 -0.50 -30.88
CA GLY A 3 9.79 0.31 -29.68
C GLY A 3 8.99 -0.30 -28.52
N ILE A 4 9.68 -0.79 -27.52
CA ILE A 4 9.07 -1.26 -26.28
C ILE A 4 8.77 -0.02 -25.44
N HIS A 5 7.50 0.41 -25.41
CA HIS A 5 7.02 1.39 -24.44
C HIS A 5 6.92 0.69 -23.07
N ALA A 6 7.89 0.98 -22.21
CA ALA A 6 7.84 0.57 -20.82
C ALA A 6 6.67 1.29 -20.13
N ASN A 7 5.69 0.52 -19.68
CA ASN A 7 4.57 1.00 -18.89
C ASN A 7 5.10 1.41 -17.48
N PRO A 8 4.98 2.67 -17.05
CA PRO A 8 5.55 3.13 -15.78
C PRO A 8 4.82 2.66 -14.52
N PHE A 9 3.77 1.85 -14.67
CA PHE A 9 3.00 1.33 -13.55
C PHE A 9 3.12 -0.19 -13.49
N GLN A 10 4.21 -0.66 -12.86
CA GLN A 10 4.36 -2.08 -12.55
C GLN A 10 3.55 -2.39 -11.29
N ILE A 11 2.36 -2.97 -11.47
CA ILE A 11 1.57 -3.53 -10.37
C ILE A 11 2.24 -4.84 -9.98
N PHE A 12 3.00 -4.84 -8.89
CA PHE A 12 3.53 -6.07 -8.32
C PHE A 12 2.39 -6.82 -7.62
N ARG A 13 1.84 -7.78 -8.32
CA ARG A 13 0.97 -8.78 -7.74
C ARG A 13 1.86 -9.90 -7.24
N TYR A 14 2.12 -9.96 -5.94
CA TYR A 14 2.73 -11.14 -5.35
C TYR A 14 1.66 -12.24 -5.29
N PRO A 15 1.84 -13.35 -6.02
CA PRO A 15 0.96 -14.49 -5.82
C PRO A 15 1.23 -15.03 -4.43
N LEU A 16 0.17 -15.25 -3.66
CA LEU A 16 0.18 -16.15 -2.52
C LEU A 16 0.85 -17.45 -2.96
N VAL A 17 2.03 -17.73 -2.42
CA VAL A 17 2.76 -18.97 -2.71
C VAL A 17 1.97 -20.13 -2.12
N GLY A 18 1.03 -20.64 -2.93
CA GLY A 18 0.44 -21.93 -2.74
C GLY A 18 1.28 -22.97 -3.47
N ARG A 19 1.92 -23.86 -2.70
CA ARG A 19 2.38 -25.19 -3.08
C ARG A 19 2.85 -25.41 -4.51
N ALA A 20 4.16 -25.27 -4.75
CA ALA A 20 4.84 -26.04 -5.76
C ALA A 20 5.32 -27.35 -5.10
N ILE A 21 4.62 -28.45 -5.35
CA ILE A 21 5.10 -29.79 -5.02
C ILE A 21 6.11 -30.15 -6.10
N PHE A 22 7.40 -30.05 -5.80
CA PHE A 22 8.42 -30.73 -6.56
C PHE A 22 8.68 -32.08 -5.91
N LEU A 23 8.15 -33.14 -6.54
CA LEU A 23 8.55 -34.50 -6.25
C LEU A 23 9.96 -34.72 -6.82
N PHE A 24 10.97 -34.68 -5.96
CA PHE A 24 12.26 -35.28 -6.22
C PHE A 24 12.49 -36.37 -5.19
N GLN A 25 12.32 -37.65 -5.62
CA GLN A 25 12.77 -38.79 -4.84
C GLN A 25 14.29 -38.91 -4.95
N SER A 26 15.01 -38.77 -3.85
CA SER A 26 16.01 -39.71 -3.38
C SER A 26 16.78 -39.14 -2.20
N THR A 27 17.00 -39.98 -1.18
CA THR A 27 17.92 -39.92 -0.03
C THR A 27 17.61 -38.90 1.06
N GLY A 28 17.09 -39.44 2.16
CA GLY A 28 16.72 -38.81 3.42
C GLY A 28 17.75 -37.89 4.05
N VAL A 29 17.43 -36.62 3.99
CA VAL A 29 17.70 -35.66 5.04
C VAL A 29 16.42 -34.84 5.15
N HIS A 30 15.60 -35.08 6.16
CA HIS A 30 14.50 -34.24 6.54
C HIS A 30 15.09 -32.91 7.04
N MET A 31 15.36 -31.97 6.17
CA MET A 31 15.35 -30.57 6.53
C MET A 31 13.90 -30.14 6.63
N GLN A 32 13.32 -30.19 7.81
CA GLN A 32 12.19 -29.34 8.14
C GLN A 32 12.73 -27.91 8.10
N GLU A 33 12.54 -27.24 6.97
CA GLU A 33 12.59 -25.78 6.94
C GLU A 33 11.47 -25.28 7.86
N ASN A 34 11.86 -24.90 9.06
CA ASN A 34 11.01 -24.13 9.96
C ASN A 34 10.75 -22.79 9.27
N LYS A 35 9.62 -22.69 8.54
CA LYS A 35 9.17 -21.45 7.92
C LYS A 35 8.82 -20.36 8.94
N ASP A 36 8.83 -20.70 10.21
CA ASP A 36 8.47 -19.79 11.31
C ASP A 36 9.61 -18.85 11.72
N ASP A 37 10.87 -19.14 11.34
CA ASP A 37 12.02 -18.34 11.78
C ASP A 37 12.36 -17.13 10.86
N LEU A 38 11.79 -17.04 9.66
CA LEU A 38 12.13 -15.97 8.71
C LEU A 38 11.36 -14.66 8.91
N ASN A 39 10.34 -14.64 9.76
CA ASN A 39 9.51 -13.46 10.05
C ASN A 39 9.52 -13.05 11.53
N ASP A 40 10.58 -13.37 12.27
CA ASP A 40 10.66 -13.05 13.70
C ASP A 40 11.07 -11.58 13.92
N VAL A 41 10.26 -10.65 13.41
CA VAL A 41 10.41 -9.23 13.72
C VAL A 41 9.72 -8.95 15.05
N ARG A 42 10.49 -8.43 16.02
CA ARG A 42 10.01 -8.18 17.36
C ARG A 42 9.47 -6.77 17.51
N PHE A 43 8.35 -6.66 18.17
CA PHE A 43 7.76 -5.38 18.57
C PHE A 43 8.12 -5.11 20.04
N LEU A 44 8.91 -4.07 20.26
CA LEU A 44 9.39 -3.68 21.59
C LEU A 44 8.49 -2.63 22.28
N GLY A 45 7.33 -2.33 21.71
CA GLY A 45 6.42 -1.34 22.28
C GLY A 45 6.65 0.08 21.76
N SER A 46 6.28 1.07 22.56
CA SER A 46 6.33 2.49 22.17
C SER A 46 7.63 3.12 22.60
N ILE A 47 8.22 3.93 21.73
CA ILE A 47 9.37 4.78 22.03
C ILE A 47 8.94 6.24 22.07
N SER A 48 9.44 7.00 23.05
CA SER A 48 9.19 8.44 23.12
C SER A 48 10.04 9.19 22.09
N ALA A 49 9.40 10.04 21.30
CA ALA A 49 10.09 10.96 20.39
C ALA A 49 10.54 12.27 21.08
N GLY A 50 10.38 12.35 22.38
CA GLY A 50 10.77 13.50 23.21
C GLY A 50 11.75 13.09 24.31
N PHE A 51 11.32 13.25 25.55
CA PHE A 51 12.16 12.93 26.70
C PHE A 51 12.39 11.41 26.83
N PRO A 52 13.63 10.93 27.15
CA PRO A 52 13.90 9.51 27.29
C PRO A 52 13.03 8.89 28.39
N LEU A 53 12.38 7.78 28.08
CA LEU A 53 11.62 6.97 29.04
C LEU A 53 12.21 5.56 29.08
N PRO A 54 12.18 4.88 30.25
CA PRO A 54 12.57 3.47 30.33
C PRO A 54 11.72 2.61 29.40
N VAL A 55 12.35 1.71 28.68
CA VAL A 55 11.67 0.69 27.86
C VAL A 55 11.49 -0.55 28.73
N ASP A 56 10.27 -1.09 28.76
CA ASP A 56 9.99 -2.37 29.40
C ASP A 56 10.17 -3.51 28.39
N ASP A 57 11.37 -4.09 28.37
CA ASP A 57 11.74 -5.18 27.46
C ASP A 57 11.00 -6.50 27.77
N SER A 58 10.24 -6.56 28.87
CA SER A 58 9.54 -7.78 29.30
C SER A 58 8.31 -8.14 28.45
N LYS A 59 7.91 -7.27 27.52
CA LYS A 59 6.70 -7.41 26.68
C LYS A 59 7.00 -7.52 25.20
N GLU A 60 8.04 -8.27 24.84
CA GLU A 60 8.28 -8.57 23.43
C GLU A 60 7.08 -9.28 22.82
N GLN A 61 6.50 -8.70 21.78
CA GLN A 61 5.42 -9.30 21.01
C GLN A 61 5.90 -9.56 19.57
N LYS A 62 5.48 -10.68 19.00
CA LYS A 62 5.66 -10.89 17.56
C LYS A 62 4.67 -9.98 16.82
N LEU A 63 5.19 -9.20 15.87
CA LEU A 63 4.37 -8.38 15.00
C LEU A 63 4.56 -8.83 13.55
N ASP A 64 3.54 -9.42 12.96
CA ASP A 64 3.50 -9.58 11.50
C ASP A 64 2.99 -8.29 10.88
N LEU A 65 3.89 -7.60 10.18
CA LEU A 65 3.55 -6.35 9.50
C LEU A 65 2.49 -6.57 8.41
N ASN A 66 2.47 -7.75 7.77
CA ASN A 66 1.47 -8.05 6.75
C ASN A 66 0.06 -8.16 7.36
N GLU A 67 -0.08 -8.77 8.53
CA GLU A 67 -1.36 -8.82 9.24
C GLU A 67 -1.84 -7.41 9.60
N LEU A 68 -0.91 -6.54 10.01
CA LEU A 68 -1.24 -5.16 10.36
C LEU A 68 -1.69 -4.32 9.16
N VAL A 69 -0.92 -4.36 8.05
CA VAL A 69 -1.15 -3.44 6.92
C VAL A 69 -2.08 -4.00 5.86
N ALA A 70 -2.28 -5.32 5.80
CA ALA A 70 -3.10 -6.01 4.80
C ALA A 70 -4.09 -7.01 5.43
N PRO A 71 -5.01 -6.55 6.31
CA PRO A 71 -5.98 -7.42 6.97
C PRO A 71 -6.92 -8.13 5.97
N HIS A 72 -7.03 -7.61 4.75
CA HIS A 72 -7.82 -8.19 3.67
C HIS A 72 -6.92 -8.53 2.47
N PRO A 73 -6.09 -9.60 2.52
CA PRO A 73 -5.04 -9.85 1.53
C PRO A 73 -5.54 -9.98 0.08
N ILE A 74 -6.77 -10.50 -0.09
CA ILE A 74 -7.36 -10.71 -1.43
C ILE A 74 -7.69 -9.38 -2.13
N SER A 75 -8.04 -8.34 -1.34
CA SER A 75 -8.42 -7.01 -1.84
C SER A 75 -7.33 -5.95 -1.66
N THR A 76 -6.19 -6.32 -1.06
CA THR A 76 -5.09 -5.39 -0.79
C THR A 76 -4.04 -5.43 -1.89
N TYR A 77 -3.59 -4.25 -2.29
CA TYR A 77 -2.57 -4.04 -3.32
C TYR A 77 -1.48 -3.11 -2.80
N TYR A 78 -0.24 -3.39 -3.20
CA TYR A 78 0.88 -2.48 -2.98
C TYR A 78 1.17 -1.72 -4.26
N MET A 79 1.31 -0.39 -4.17
CA MET A 79 1.62 0.47 -5.31
C MET A 79 2.72 1.46 -4.93
N GLN A 80 3.61 1.77 -5.86
CA GLN A 80 4.63 2.79 -5.65
C GLN A 80 4.13 4.14 -6.17
N VAL A 81 4.36 5.18 -5.38
CA VAL A 81 3.97 6.55 -5.72
C VAL A 81 4.92 7.14 -6.75
N ALA A 82 4.36 7.66 -7.83
CA ALA A 82 5.07 8.45 -8.83
C ALA A 82 4.52 9.88 -8.83
N GLY A 83 5.39 10.86 -8.62
CA GLY A 83 5.04 12.28 -8.60
C GLY A 83 4.79 12.85 -7.20
N ASP A 84 4.46 14.14 -7.15
CA ASP A 84 4.47 14.96 -5.94
C ASP A 84 3.09 15.57 -5.59
N SER A 85 2.02 15.12 -6.23
CA SER A 85 0.68 15.72 -6.06
C SER A 85 0.08 15.57 -4.67
N MET A 86 0.67 14.73 -3.80
CA MET A 86 0.17 14.41 -2.46
C MET A 86 1.17 14.74 -1.34
N ILE A 87 2.18 15.58 -1.60
CA ILE A 87 3.22 15.93 -0.61
C ILE A 87 2.66 16.61 0.65
N GLY A 88 1.58 17.38 0.53
CA GLY A 88 0.89 17.98 1.67
C GLY A 88 0.18 16.98 2.57
N ALA A 89 0.00 15.74 2.11
CA ALA A 89 -0.46 14.60 2.90
C ALA A 89 0.70 13.71 3.36
N CYS A 90 1.94 14.20 3.31
CA CYS A 90 3.16 13.45 3.64
C CYS A 90 3.35 12.18 2.79
N ILE A 91 2.87 12.18 1.55
CA ILE A 91 3.07 11.10 0.58
C ILE A 91 4.00 11.60 -0.52
N HIS A 92 5.14 10.96 -0.66
CA HIS A 92 6.22 11.41 -1.54
C HIS A 92 6.46 10.42 -2.68
N GLN A 93 7.12 10.89 -3.71
CA GLN A 93 7.58 10.02 -4.78
C GLN A 93 8.51 8.94 -4.24
N GLY A 94 8.25 7.69 -4.63
CA GLY A 94 8.99 6.52 -4.19
C GLY A 94 8.38 5.80 -2.98
N ASP A 95 7.43 6.42 -2.27
CA ASP A 95 6.72 5.77 -1.18
C ASP A 95 5.94 4.55 -1.69
N LEU A 96 5.79 3.55 -0.82
CA LEU A 96 4.91 2.41 -1.04
C LEU A 96 3.58 2.68 -0.34
N ILE A 97 2.48 2.62 -1.07
CA ILE A 97 1.12 2.73 -0.53
C ILE A 97 0.44 1.37 -0.49
N VAL A 98 -0.29 1.13 0.58
CA VAL A 98 -1.18 -0.02 0.74
C VAL A 98 -2.58 0.43 0.37
N VAL A 99 -3.19 -0.26 -0.60
CA VAL A 99 -4.49 0.10 -1.16
C VAL A 99 -5.45 -1.06 -0.96
N ASP A 100 -6.52 -0.83 -0.21
CA ASP A 100 -7.54 -1.84 0.03
C ASP A 100 -8.81 -1.51 -0.77
N ARG A 101 -9.25 -2.45 -1.60
CA ARG A 101 -10.45 -2.34 -2.42
C ARG A 101 -11.74 -2.68 -1.68
N SER A 102 -11.65 -3.35 -0.54
CA SER A 102 -12.82 -3.68 0.29
C SER A 102 -13.29 -2.52 1.16
N VAL A 103 -12.41 -1.53 1.37
CA VAL A 103 -12.73 -0.36 2.19
C VAL A 103 -13.58 0.62 1.40
N THR A 104 -14.70 1.04 1.98
CA THR A 104 -15.58 2.06 1.39
C THR A 104 -14.89 3.42 1.32
N ALA A 105 -14.83 3.99 0.12
CA ALA A 105 -14.27 5.31 -0.10
C ALA A 105 -15.23 6.40 0.41
N ALA A 106 -14.88 7.01 1.54
CA ALA A 106 -15.62 8.10 2.13
C ALA A 106 -15.01 9.47 1.78
N HIS A 107 -15.78 10.54 2.02
CA HIS A 107 -15.29 11.91 1.91
C HIS A 107 -13.99 12.11 2.70
N LYS A 108 -13.02 12.80 2.11
CA LYS A 108 -11.66 13.06 2.63
C LYS A 108 -10.72 11.85 2.70
N LYS A 109 -11.12 10.66 2.33
CA LYS A 109 -10.18 9.54 2.21
C LYS A 109 -9.21 9.75 1.04
N ILE A 110 -7.98 9.27 1.22
CA ILE A 110 -7.02 9.19 0.12
C ILE A 110 -7.32 7.92 -0.65
N ILE A 111 -7.47 8.06 -1.95
CA ILE A 111 -7.85 6.96 -2.84
C ILE A 111 -6.90 6.86 -4.03
N VAL A 112 -6.78 5.67 -4.56
CA VAL A 112 -6.33 5.46 -5.92
C VAL A 112 -7.57 5.45 -6.80
N ALA A 113 -7.62 6.38 -7.75
CA ALA A 113 -8.69 6.49 -8.73
C ALA A 113 -8.18 6.09 -10.11
N ARG A 114 -9.05 5.49 -10.91
CA ARG A 114 -8.85 5.25 -12.34
C ARG A 114 -9.62 6.31 -13.12
N LEU A 115 -8.96 6.92 -14.10
CA LEU A 115 -9.55 7.86 -15.08
C LEU A 115 -9.18 7.32 -16.47
N GLY A 116 -10.15 6.69 -17.12
CA GLY A 116 -9.90 5.94 -18.34
C GLY A 116 -8.89 4.81 -18.12
N ASP A 117 -7.74 4.88 -18.78
CA ASP A 117 -6.63 3.93 -18.70
C ASP A 117 -5.56 4.29 -17.65
N LYS A 118 -5.72 5.41 -16.94
CA LYS A 118 -4.70 5.95 -16.02
C LYS A 118 -5.12 5.89 -14.57
N TYR A 119 -4.16 5.59 -13.69
CA TYR A 119 -4.33 5.66 -12.24
C TYR A 119 -3.80 6.98 -11.69
N THR A 120 -4.45 7.50 -10.66
CA THR A 120 -4.01 8.69 -9.94
C THR A 120 -4.29 8.56 -8.45
N LEU A 121 -3.39 9.13 -7.63
CA LEU A 121 -3.52 9.20 -6.19
C LEU A 121 -4.02 10.58 -5.79
N LYS A 122 -5.19 10.66 -5.15
CA LYS A 122 -5.83 11.92 -4.77
C LYS A 122 -6.64 11.76 -3.49
N ARG A 123 -7.01 12.88 -2.88
CA ARG A 123 -8.03 12.91 -1.84
C ARG A 123 -9.40 13.01 -2.47
N LEU A 124 -10.30 12.09 -2.10
CA LEU A 124 -11.69 12.12 -2.53
C LEU A 124 -12.44 13.25 -1.81
N TRP A 125 -12.97 14.18 -2.58
CA TRP A 125 -13.81 15.26 -2.08
C TRP A 125 -15.23 15.07 -2.59
N ASN A 126 -16.03 14.35 -1.80
CA ASN A 126 -17.41 14.04 -2.13
C ASN A 126 -18.34 14.98 -1.37
N MET A 127 -18.89 15.98 -2.07
CA MET A 127 -19.84 16.97 -1.54
C MET A 127 -21.05 17.02 -2.48
N TYR A 128 -22.03 16.16 -2.20
CA TYR A 128 -23.22 16.05 -3.04
C TYR A 128 -23.78 17.42 -3.46
N PRO A 129 -24.08 17.67 -4.76
CA PRO A 129 -24.05 16.72 -5.86
C PRO A 129 -22.68 16.57 -6.55
N LYS A 130 -21.65 17.26 -6.09
CA LYS A 130 -20.34 17.31 -6.76
C LYS A 130 -19.29 16.41 -6.11
N MET A 131 -18.45 15.84 -6.98
CA MET A 131 -17.33 15.00 -6.58
C MET A 131 -16.04 15.45 -7.25
N TYR A 132 -14.97 15.56 -6.46
CA TYR A 132 -13.67 16.01 -6.93
C TYR A 132 -12.56 15.09 -6.44
N LEU A 133 -11.52 14.97 -7.24
CA LEU A 133 -10.22 14.41 -6.86
C LEU A 133 -9.29 15.58 -6.55
N ARG A 134 -9.00 15.78 -5.25
CA ARG A 134 -8.16 16.89 -4.81
C ARG A 134 -6.72 16.45 -4.59
N PRO A 135 -5.74 17.15 -5.20
CA PRO A 135 -4.35 17.00 -4.84
C PRO A 135 -4.08 17.64 -3.46
N GLU A 136 -3.06 17.19 -2.79
CA GLU A 136 -2.48 17.80 -1.59
C GLU A 136 -1.16 18.52 -1.92
N ASN A 137 -1.15 19.21 -3.05
CA ASN A 137 -0.06 20.06 -3.51
C ASN A 137 -0.69 21.21 -4.31
N PRO A 138 -0.48 22.48 -3.92
CA PRO A 138 -1.07 23.64 -4.57
C PRO A 138 -0.64 23.86 -6.02
N LYS A 139 0.41 23.17 -6.49
CA LYS A 139 0.82 23.19 -7.90
C LYS A 139 -0.18 22.52 -8.84
N TYR A 140 -1.10 21.71 -8.29
CA TYR A 140 -2.05 20.93 -9.06
C TYR A 140 -3.48 21.40 -8.80
N GLN A 141 -4.32 21.35 -9.83
CA GLN A 141 -5.74 21.71 -9.71
C GLN A 141 -6.59 20.47 -9.36
N PRO A 142 -7.68 20.64 -8.62
CA PRO A 142 -8.68 19.59 -8.42
C PRO A 142 -9.30 19.16 -9.74
N ILE A 143 -9.62 17.87 -9.84
CA ILE A 143 -10.29 17.29 -11.01
C ILE A 143 -11.74 17.01 -10.63
N GLU A 144 -12.69 17.62 -11.31
CA GLU A 144 -14.10 17.28 -11.14
C GLU A 144 -14.40 15.94 -11.83
N VAL A 145 -15.00 15.02 -11.10
CA VAL A 145 -15.34 13.67 -11.58
C VAL A 145 -16.83 13.38 -11.46
N THR A 146 -17.64 14.41 -11.22
CA THR A 146 -19.10 14.30 -11.16
C THR A 146 -19.64 13.75 -12.48
N ASN A 147 -20.37 12.63 -12.42
CA ASN A 147 -20.95 11.96 -13.59
C ASN A 147 -19.93 11.62 -14.72
N ASN A 148 -18.64 11.50 -14.39
CA ASN A 148 -17.65 11.10 -15.37
C ASN A 148 -17.70 9.57 -15.57
N PRO A 149 -18.05 9.05 -16.76
CA PRO A 149 -18.16 7.61 -16.98
C PRO A 149 -16.81 6.87 -16.94
N ASP A 150 -15.71 7.58 -17.15
CA ASP A 150 -14.36 7.02 -17.13
C ASP A 150 -13.75 7.00 -15.71
N PHE A 151 -14.47 7.52 -14.71
CA PHE A 151 -14.01 7.56 -13.34
C PHE A 151 -14.43 6.30 -12.56
N GLU A 152 -13.45 5.69 -11.93
CA GLU A 152 -13.65 4.57 -10.99
C GLU A 152 -12.72 4.73 -9.79
N ILE A 153 -13.23 4.40 -8.60
CA ILE A 153 -12.39 4.28 -7.41
C ILE A 153 -11.78 2.89 -7.40
N PHE A 154 -10.46 2.79 -7.58
CA PHE A 154 -9.76 1.52 -7.51
C PHE A 154 -9.70 0.97 -6.08
N GLY A 155 -9.40 1.83 -5.11
CA GLY A 155 -9.35 1.46 -3.69
C GLY A 155 -8.94 2.62 -2.79
N VAL A 156 -9.03 2.38 -1.48
CA VAL A 156 -8.67 3.36 -0.44
C VAL A 156 -7.24 3.09 0.04
N VAL A 157 -6.46 4.15 0.19
CA VAL A 157 -5.13 4.04 0.79
C VAL A 157 -5.29 3.91 2.30
N THR A 158 -4.78 2.81 2.85
CA THR A 158 -4.84 2.49 4.28
C THR A 158 -3.54 2.79 4.99
N PHE A 159 -2.39 2.54 4.34
CA PHE A 159 -1.07 2.81 4.89
C PHE A 159 -0.15 3.42 3.83
N VAL A 160 0.84 4.14 4.31
CA VAL A 160 1.96 4.65 3.52
C VAL A 160 3.24 4.21 4.22
N VAL A 161 4.13 3.57 3.46
CA VAL A 161 5.45 3.18 3.94
C VAL A 161 6.48 3.98 3.18
N HIS A 162 7.24 4.79 3.89
CA HIS A 162 8.33 5.55 3.31
C HIS A 162 9.66 5.26 4.02
N LYS A 163 10.74 5.33 3.26
CA LYS A 163 12.08 5.14 3.79
C LYS A 163 12.51 6.41 4.53
N ALA A 164 12.91 6.25 5.78
CA ALA A 164 13.51 7.34 6.53
C ALA A 164 14.76 7.88 5.80
N ARG A 165 14.93 9.20 5.79
CA ARG A 165 16.03 9.92 5.14
C ARG A 165 17.02 10.41 6.18
#